data_61e967c7f39ac84d26cdbf4bcc9be782
#
_entry.id   61e967c7f39ac84d26cdbf4bcc9be782
#
_cell.length_a   1.000
_cell.length_b   1.000
_cell.length_c   1.000
_cell.angle_alpha   90.00
_cell.angle_beta   90.00
_cell.angle_gamma   90.00
#
_symmetry.space_group_name_H-M   'P 1'
#
loop_
_entity.id
_entity.type
_entity.pdbx_description
1 polymer ?
#
loop_
_entity_poly.entity_id
_entity_poly.type
_entity_poly.pdbx_seq_one_letter_code
_entity_poly.pdbx_strand_id
1 'polypeptide(L)'
;MNNNKYFIKIIVKANNYIDSLIKKNLNKFNFFINNLLKKYLSKLSFLFKKDELLKYLGVKRILVFFIALFLLIFSYFSVPYVYNSEKLITNIKSQLLKNLNLDFNLSENYTYSIFPKPNFTFKESSFLNKVENLGEIRVYISSKNLIFQNEIKIKDIIFNNMNFNLNKENYNFFRELLINDFSKFSLIIKNSNIFFNNKENDVLFINKINQLKYFYDFKNLENILSAENQIFNIPYKLKLRDNKHKKQIISDISFDDFNLKFQNYHNYENQEKDGSVRLIHKQRKSEAFYKVNKDQFNFDYSDKSNKQNFKYNGFISLKPFFSEFLGDINKMSLEIFLNPNSILLQLFKTGVFNSKNLNISNVINVNKTSSLKDLINLVLNFKISDGLIDLNETKFSLSDYADIKISDSLLYTNENNLILDSKITISVNRSDEIYKNFQTPRNYRNDIKKVEFNLNYNFDQMTANLNDVKIDEIINEDVNKVLTEIKFTMNRIQNRIYIKKLLNQAFKNYSG
;
A
#
# COMPACT_ATOMS: atom_id res chain seq x y z
N MET A 1 0.68 -41.13 -18.86
CA MET A 1 2.15 -41.17 -19.03
C MET A 1 2.74 -40.12 -20.00
N ASN A 2 1.96 -39.20 -20.56
CA ASN A 2 2.45 -38.24 -21.57
C ASN A 2 2.86 -36.85 -21.06
N ASN A 3 2.48 -36.46 -19.84
CA ASN A 3 2.76 -35.10 -19.34
C ASN A 3 4.22 -34.89 -18.88
N ASN A 4 4.92 -35.93 -18.45
CA ASN A 4 6.31 -35.82 -17.99
C ASN A 4 7.32 -35.57 -19.13
N LYS A 5 7.05 -36.08 -20.34
CA LYS A 5 7.91 -35.82 -21.50
C LYS A 5 7.85 -34.37 -21.99
N TYR A 6 6.70 -33.71 -21.85
CA TYR A 6 6.55 -32.29 -22.22
C TYR A 6 7.26 -31.37 -21.24
N PHE A 7 7.18 -31.67 -19.94
CA PHE A 7 7.84 -30.87 -18.89
C PHE A 7 9.38 -30.95 -18.99
N ILE A 8 9.92 -32.15 -19.25
CA ILE A 8 11.37 -32.35 -19.47
C ILE A 8 11.85 -31.59 -20.72
N LYS A 9 11.06 -31.58 -21.80
CA LYS A 9 11.38 -30.82 -23.03
C LYS A 9 11.41 -29.30 -22.80
N ILE A 10 10.55 -28.76 -21.94
CA ILE A 10 10.53 -27.35 -21.58
C ILE A 10 11.76 -27.00 -20.74
N ILE A 11 12.12 -27.83 -19.74
CA ILE A 11 13.31 -27.62 -18.91
C ILE A 11 14.59 -27.65 -19.73
N VAL A 12 14.71 -28.62 -20.66
CA VAL A 12 15.88 -28.69 -21.57
C VAL A 12 15.97 -27.50 -22.50
N LYS A 13 14.82 -27.00 -23.03
CA LYS A 13 14.80 -25.77 -23.84
C LYS A 13 15.18 -24.53 -23.01
N ALA A 14 14.69 -24.43 -21.77
CA ALA A 14 15.03 -23.33 -20.86
C ALA A 14 16.52 -23.35 -20.49
N ASN A 15 17.09 -24.51 -20.17
CA ASN A 15 18.53 -24.64 -19.91
C ASN A 15 19.37 -24.25 -21.13
N ASN A 16 19.04 -24.74 -22.31
CA ASN A 16 19.77 -24.38 -23.55
C ASN A 16 19.67 -22.89 -23.88
N TYR A 17 18.51 -22.25 -23.54
CA TYR A 17 18.35 -20.80 -23.70
C TYR A 17 19.20 -20.01 -22.69
N ILE A 18 19.24 -20.45 -21.43
CA ILE A 18 20.08 -19.86 -20.37
C ILE A 18 21.56 -20.00 -20.72
N ASP A 19 22.01 -21.18 -21.18
CA ASP A 19 23.40 -21.41 -21.60
C ASP A 19 23.78 -20.54 -22.82
N SER A 20 22.87 -20.35 -23.76
CA SER A 20 23.08 -19.46 -24.90
C SER A 20 23.21 -17.98 -24.50
N LEU A 21 22.38 -17.54 -23.53
CA LEU A 21 22.43 -16.19 -22.94
C LEU A 21 23.72 -15.95 -22.15
N ILE A 22 24.15 -16.94 -21.36
CA ILE A 22 25.42 -16.88 -20.62
C ILE A 22 26.60 -16.82 -21.57
N LYS A 23 26.67 -17.67 -22.59
CA LYS A 23 27.72 -17.64 -23.64
C LYS A 23 27.74 -16.32 -24.40
N LYS A 24 26.54 -15.77 -24.75
CA LYS A 24 26.46 -14.49 -25.47
C LYS A 24 26.93 -13.31 -24.61
N ASN A 25 26.63 -13.33 -23.33
CA ASN A 25 27.09 -12.29 -22.40
C ASN A 25 28.57 -12.43 -22.04
N LEU A 26 29.11 -13.64 -21.89
CA LEU A 26 30.52 -13.89 -21.73
C LEU A 26 31.32 -13.45 -22.96
N ASN A 27 30.82 -13.68 -24.16
CA ASN A 27 31.47 -13.22 -25.37
C ASN A 27 31.45 -11.70 -25.51
N LYS A 28 30.36 -11.04 -25.14
CA LYS A 28 30.29 -9.56 -25.07
C LYS A 28 31.25 -9.00 -24.02
N PHE A 29 31.32 -9.63 -22.84
CA PHE A 29 32.24 -9.24 -21.78
C PHE A 29 33.71 -9.44 -22.21
N ASN A 30 34.06 -10.56 -22.82
CA ASN A 30 35.39 -10.79 -23.39
C ASN A 30 35.73 -9.79 -24.50
N PHE A 31 34.79 -9.45 -25.38
CA PHE A 31 34.98 -8.43 -26.39
C PHE A 31 35.18 -7.04 -25.77
N PHE A 32 34.42 -6.71 -24.74
CA PHE A 32 34.57 -5.45 -24.01
C PHE A 32 35.92 -5.36 -23.29
N ILE A 33 36.33 -6.42 -22.59
CA ILE A 33 37.63 -6.51 -21.91
C ILE A 33 38.78 -6.41 -22.92
N ASN A 34 38.71 -7.14 -24.05
CA ASN A 34 39.72 -7.08 -25.09
C ASN A 34 39.82 -5.69 -25.74
N ASN A 35 38.72 -4.99 -25.94
CA ASN A 35 38.72 -3.61 -26.44
C ASN A 35 39.25 -2.61 -25.41
N LEU A 36 38.90 -2.80 -24.13
CA LEU A 36 39.45 -2.00 -23.01
C LEU A 36 40.97 -2.22 -22.91
N LEU A 37 41.43 -3.47 -22.91
CA LEU A 37 42.85 -3.79 -22.89
C LEU A 37 43.57 -3.23 -24.11
N LYS A 38 43.01 -3.36 -25.31
CA LYS A 38 43.59 -2.75 -26.53
C LYS A 38 43.69 -1.22 -26.42
N LYS A 39 42.63 -0.56 -25.90
CA LYS A 39 42.59 0.90 -25.75
C LYS A 39 43.59 1.41 -24.70
N TYR A 40 43.74 0.71 -23.58
CA TYR A 40 44.72 1.07 -22.55
C TYR A 40 46.15 0.67 -22.91
N LEU A 41 46.36 -0.48 -23.52
CA LEU A 41 47.65 -0.89 -24.03
C LEU A 41 48.14 0.02 -25.19
N SER A 42 47.23 0.51 -26.03
CA SER A 42 47.58 1.48 -27.07
C SER A 42 47.95 2.86 -26.50
N LYS A 43 47.38 3.28 -25.39
CA LYS A 43 47.78 4.51 -24.67
C LYS A 43 49.10 4.34 -23.91
N LEU A 44 49.34 3.16 -23.34
CA LEU A 44 50.62 2.84 -22.70
C LEU A 44 51.76 2.69 -23.75
N SER A 45 51.46 2.21 -24.97
CA SER A 45 52.45 2.11 -26.05
C SER A 45 52.93 3.46 -26.57
N PHE A 46 52.19 4.57 -26.29
CA PHE A 46 52.62 5.93 -26.62
C PHE A 46 53.67 6.46 -25.61
N LEU A 47 53.69 5.95 -24.37
CA LEU A 47 54.64 6.34 -23.33
C LEU A 47 55.97 5.57 -23.39
N PHE A 48 56.01 4.45 -24.11
CA PHE A 48 57.20 3.62 -24.25
C PHE A 48 57.39 3.28 -25.70
N LYS A 49 58.59 3.59 -26.27
CA LYS A 49 58.99 3.15 -27.61
C LYS A 49 58.83 1.64 -27.71
N LYS A 50 57.90 1.21 -28.56
CA LYS A 50 57.27 -0.10 -28.62
C LYS A 50 58.22 -1.29 -28.78
N ASP A 51 59.37 -1.09 -29.33
CA ASP A 51 60.26 -2.17 -29.74
C ASP A 51 61.31 -2.60 -28.70
N GLU A 52 61.63 -1.75 -27.73
CA GLU A 52 62.58 -2.11 -26.68
C GLU A 52 61.97 -2.75 -25.46
N LEU A 53 60.74 -2.37 -25.06
CA LEU A 53 60.05 -2.90 -23.86
C LEU A 53 59.56 -4.34 -24.08
N LEU A 54 59.08 -4.67 -25.26
CA LEU A 54 58.62 -6.04 -25.60
C LEU A 54 59.79 -7.04 -25.72
N LYS A 55 61.00 -6.57 -26.04
CA LYS A 55 62.22 -7.41 -26.04
C LYS A 55 62.76 -7.67 -24.62
N TYR A 56 62.64 -6.72 -23.70
CA TYR A 56 63.14 -6.88 -22.32
C TYR A 56 62.13 -7.45 -21.33
N LEU A 57 60.83 -7.24 -21.55
CA LEU A 57 59.77 -7.80 -20.75
C LEU A 57 59.08 -8.93 -21.53
N GLY A 58 59.70 -10.11 -21.53
CA GLY A 58 59.02 -11.31 -22.05
C GLY A 58 57.62 -11.43 -21.38
N VAL A 59 56.61 -11.90 -22.11
CA VAL A 59 55.22 -12.07 -21.67
C VAL A 59 55.11 -12.65 -20.24
N LYS A 60 56.06 -13.52 -19.85
CA LYS A 60 56.18 -14.07 -18.51
C LYS A 60 56.40 -13.02 -17.40
N ARG A 61 57.23 -11.99 -17.65
CA ARG A 61 57.51 -10.94 -16.64
C ARG A 61 56.33 -9.98 -16.46
N ILE A 62 55.61 -9.70 -17.55
CA ILE A 62 54.36 -8.92 -17.50
C ILE A 62 53.31 -9.68 -16.72
N LEU A 63 53.17 -10.98 -16.95
CA LEU A 63 52.25 -11.84 -16.21
C LEU A 63 52.58 -11.90 -14.70
N VAL A 64 53.88 -12.07 -14.36
CA VAL A 64 54.38 -12.06 -12.98
C VAL A 64 54.08 -10.70 -12.31
N PHE A 65 54.26 -9.57 -13.01
CA PHE A 65 53.94 -8.25 -12.50
C PHE A 65 52.43 -8.13 -12.18
N PHE A 66 51.54 -8.57 -13.09
CA PHE A 66 50.10 -8.54 -12.82
C PHE A 66 49.70 -9.48 -11.70
N ILE A 67 50.31 -10.65 -11.59
CA ILE A 67 50.06 -11.56 -10.45
C ILE A 67 50.53 -10.93 -9.15
N ALA A 68 51.71 -10.32 -9.10
CA ALA A 68 52.20 -9.63 -7.92
C ALA A 68 51.31 -8.45 -7.52
N LEU A 69 50.88 -7.64 -8.50
CA LEU A 69 49.95 -6.55 -8.28
C LEU A 69 48.58 -7.05 -7.76
N PHE A 70 48.08 -8.14 -8.33
CA PHE A 70 46.83 -8.76 -7.86
C PHE A 70 46.98 -9.28 -6.43
N LEU A 71 48.08 -9.93 -6.09
CA LEU A 71 48.35 -10.40 -4.73
C LEU A 71 48.47 -9.24 -3.74
N LEU A 72 49.09 -8.13 -4.12
CA LEU A 72 49.15 -6.92 -3.27
C LEU A 72 47.76 -6.33 -3.03
N ILE A 73 46.95 -6.20 -4.08
CA ILE A 73 45.57 -5.70 -3.95
C ILE A 73 44.73 -6.66 -3.08
N PHE A 74 44.82 -7.95 -3.33
CA PHE A 74 44.12 -8.97 -2.59
C PHE A 74 44.53 -8.98 -1.10
N SER A 75 45.84 -8.90 -0.83
CA SER A 75 46.39 -8.80 0.52
C SER A 75 45.86 -7.57 1.23
N TYR A 76 45.82 -6.41 0.59
CA TYR A 76 45.26 -5.18 1.15
C TYR A 76 43.78 -5.34 1.55
N PHE A 77 42.96 -5.93 0.66
CA PHE A 77 41.55 -6.18 0.96
C PHE A 77 41.33 -7.31 1.97
N SER A 78 42.32 -8.15 2.21
CA SER A 78 42.27 -9.23 3.19
C SER A 78 42.66 -8.81 4.60
N VAL A 79 43.22 -7.62 4.81
CA VAL A 79 43.62 -7.10 6.13
C VAL A 79 42.48 -7.19 7.17
N PRO A 80 41.20 -6.88 6.85
CA PRO A 80 40.14 -6.95 7.83
C PRO A 80 39.83 -8.35 8.39
N TYR A 81 40.33 -9.43 7.77
CA TYR A 81 40.17 -10.79 8.34
C TYR A 81 40.95 -10.97 9.65
N VAL A 82 42.00 -10.18 9.86
CA VAL A 82 42.89 -10.28 11.06
C VAL A 82 42.62 -9.20 12.10
N TYR A 83 41.52 -8.45 11.96
CA TYR A 83 41.14 -7.42 12.93
C TYR A 83 40.81 -8.03 14.31
N ASN A 84 41.11 -7.27 15.35
CA ASN A 84 40.64 -7.58 16.68
C ASN A 84 39.11 -7.39 16.75
N SER A 85 38.39 -8.46 17.09
CA SER A 85 36.92 -8.52 17.09
C SER A 85 36.30 -7.46 18.00
N GLU A 86 36.75 -7.38 19.25
CA GLU A 86 36.21 -6.45 20.25
C GLU A 86 36.37 -4.99 19.83
N LYS A 87 37.56 -4.61 19.35
CA LYS A 87 37.80 -3.26 18.85
C LYS A 87 37.00 -2.92 17.63
N LEU A 88 36.81 -3.89 16.72
CA LEU A 88 35.97 -3.72 15.53
C LEU A 88 34.51 -3.44 15.90
N ILE A 89 33.93 -4.28 16.74
CA ILE A 89 32.53 -4.17 17.19
C ILE A 89 32.32 -2.83 17.91
N THR A 90 33.22 -2.47 18.82
CA THR A 90 33.14 -1.20 19.55
C THR A 90 33.22 0.00 18.61
N ASN A 91 34.12 -0.02 17.63
CA ASN A 91 34.24 1.06 16.63
C ASN A 91 32.96 1.17 15.79
N ILE A 92 32.43 0.06 15.27
CA ILE A 92 31.19 0.06 14.48
C ILE A 92 30.02 0.53 15.33
N LYS A 93 29.84 0.03 16.56
CA LYS A 93 28.80 0.48 17.49
C LYS A 93 28.87 1.99 17.75
N SER A 94 30.06 2.51 18.03
CA SER A 94 30.25 3.94 18.30
C SER A 94 29.90 4.82 17.10
N GLN A 95 30.22 4.37 15.87
CA GLN A 95 29.84 5.08 14.65
C GLN A 95 28.34 5.02 14.40
N LEU A 96 27.68 3.87 14.65
CA LEU A 96 26.24 3.71 14.53
C LEU A 96 25.50 4.59 15.55
N LEU A 97 25.91 4.56 16.79
CA LEU A 97 25.36 5.41 17.85
C LEU A 97 25.51 6.90 17.50
N LYS A 98 26.70 7.33 17.10
CA LYS A 98 26.99 8.72 16.75
C LYS A 98 26.20 9.23 15.55
N ASN A 99 25.97 8.37 14.56
CA ASN A 99 25.39 8.79 13.28
C ASN A 99 23.88 8.51 13.19
N LEU A 100 23.35 7.50 13.88
CA LEU A 100 21.92 7.15 13.88
C LEU A 100 21.23 7.44 15.21
N ASN A 101 21.98 7.78 16.24
CA ASN A 101 21.49 7.91 17.62
C ASN A 101 20.79 6.62 18.12
N LEU A 102 21.28 5.45 17.65
CA LEU A 102 20.71 4.15 17.92
C LEU A 102 21.78 3.24 18.50
N ASP A 103 21.43 2.56 19.59
CA ASP A 103 22.28 1.55 20.20
C ASP A 103 21.98 0.18 19.56
N PHE A 104 23.05 -0.47 19.08
CA PHE A 104 23.00 -1.77 18.43
C PHE A 104 23.71 -2.81 19.29
N ASN A 105 23.08 -3.94 19.47
CA ASN A 105 23.71 -5.11 20.01
C ASN A 105 24.21 -5.99 18.85
N LEU A 106 25.47 -5.74 18.43
CA LEU A 106 26.11 -6.50 17.37
C LEU A 106 26.63 -7.83 17.91
N SER A 107 26.34 -8.91 17.22
CA SER A 107 26.85 -10.25 17.58
C SER A 107 28.38 -10.30 17.41
N GLU A 108 29.03 -11.08 18.27
CA GLU A 108 30.46 -11.40 18.13
C GLU A 108 30.70 -12.36 16.95
N ASN A 109 29.68 -13.08 16.52
CA ASN A 109 29.73 -13.94 15.35
C ASN A 109 29.51 -13.13 14.09
N TYR A 110 30.57 -12.65 13.47
CA TYR A 110 30.52 -11.90 12.21
C TYR A 110 31.39 -12.57 11.15
N THR A 111 31.08 -12.27 9.89
CA THR A 111 31.87 -12.67 8.74
C THR A 111 32.31 -11.45 7.95
N TYR A 112 33.53 -11.46 7.45
CA TYR A 112 34.04 -10.42 6.53
C TYR A 112 33.95 -10.93 5.10
N SER A 113 33.55 -10.06 4.16
CA SER A 113 33.55 -10.34 2.72
C SER A 113 34.10 -9.15 1.95
N ILE A 114 34.91 -9.45 0.91
CA ILE A 114 35.48 -8.46 0.01
C ILE A 114 34.47 -8.02 -1.06
N PHE A 115 33.61 -8.95 -1.50
CA PHE A 115 32.67 -8.73 -2.59
C PHE A 115 31.21 -8.56 -2.08
N PRO A 116 30.37 -7.75 -2.77
CA PRO A 116 30.68 -6.85 -3.91
C PRO A 116 31.48 -5.60 -3.51
N LYS A 117 31.56 -5.29 -2.24
CA LYS A 117 32.39 -4.26 -1.58
C LYS A 117 32.79 -4.78 -0.21
N PRO A 118 33.89 -4.34 0.39
CA PRO A 118 34.31 -4.74 1.74
C PRO A 118 33.17 -4.53 2.75
N ASN A 119 32.78 -5.61 3.44
CA ASN A 119 31.69 -5.56 4.41
C ASN A 119 31.86 -6.58 5.54
N PHE A 120 31.30 -6.23 6.69
CA PHE A 120 31.11 -7.13 7.82
C PHE A 120 29.62 -7.49 7.93
N THR A 121 29.33 -8.76 8.06
CA THR A 121 27.99 -9.29 8.23
C THR A 121 27.86 -9.87 9.63
N PHE A 122 27.04 -9.26 10.46
CA PHE A 122 26.71 -9.67 11.82
C PHE A 122 25.37 -10.41 11.79
N LYS A 123 25.38 -11.69 12.17
CA LYS A 123 24.17 -12.49 12.30
C LYS A 123 23.65 -12.37 13.73
N GLU A 124 22.34 -12.59 13.91
CA GLU A 124 21.71 -12.59 15.22
C GLU A 124 21.96 -11.27 16.01
N SER A 125 21.98 -10.17 15.31
CA SER A 125 22.13 -8.84 15.88
C SER A 125 20.80 -8.20 16.13
N SER A 126 20.69 -7.43 17.22
CA SER A 126 19.48 -6.71 17.59
C SER A 126 19.79 -5.23 17.83
N PHE A 127 18.75 -4.41 17.86
CA PHE A 127 18.84 -3.03 18.28
C PHE A 127 17.76 -2.76 19.33
N LEU A 128 18.06 -1.89 20.30
CA LEU A 128 17.25 -1.67 21.50
C LEU A 128 17.10 -2.96 22.35
N ASN A 129 17.41 -2.86 23.63
CA ASN A 129 17.49 -3.96 24.59
C ASN A 129 16.23 -4.86 24.74
N LYS A 130 15.20 -4.74 23.88
CA LYS A 130 13.92 -5.42 23.97
C LYS A 130 13.38 -5.99 22.65
N VAL A 131 14.13 -5.89 21.54
CA VAL A 131 13.60 -6.43 20.28
C VAL A 131 14.16 -7.83 20.06
N GLU A 132 13.31 -8.82 20.20
CA GLU A 132 13.58 -10.27 20.02
C GLU A 132 13.94 -10.66 18.59
N ASN A 133 14.41 -9.76 17.75
CA ASN A 133 14.47 -10.00 16.32
C ASN A 133 15.88 -10.05 15.80
N LEU A 134 16.37 -11.23 15.78
CA LEU A 134 17.66 -11.66 15.30
C LEU A 134 17.68 -11.67 13.76
N GLY A 135 18.03 -10.54 13.20
CA GLY A 135 18.27 -10.41 11.78
C GLY A 135 19.75 -10.33 11.43
N GLU A 136 20.03 -10.07 10.18
CA GLU A 136 21.37 -9.87 9.66
C GLU A 136 21.63 -8.36 9.48
N ILE A 137 22.70 -7.86 10.10
CA ILE A 137 23.20 -6.50 9.89
C ILE A 137 24.46 -6.58 9.05
N ARG A 138 24.45 -6.02 7.85
CA ARG A 138 25.61 -5.93 6.98
C ARG A 138 26.11 -4.49 6.92
N VAL A 139 27.35 -4.29 7.32
CA VAL A 139 28.00 -2.99 7.37
C VAL A 139 29.05 -2.92 6.28
N TYR A 140 28.81 -2.11 5.24
CA TYR A 140 29.78 -1.84 4.20
C TYR A 140 30.74 -0.76 4.69
N ILE A 141 32.02 -1.02 4.48
CA ILE A 141 33.10 -0.12 4.90
C ILE A 141 33.79 0.53 3.73
N SER A 142 34.46 1.65 3.98
CA SER A 142 35.31 2.31 3.00
C SER A 142 36.48 1.40 2.63
N SER A 143 36.78 1.29 1.34
CA SER A 143 37.98 0.61 0.86
C SER A 143 39.27 1.41 1.12
N LYS A 144 39.17 2.63 1.68
CA LYS A 144 40.33 3.44 2.06
C LYS A 144 40.73 3.11 3.51
N ASN A 145 42.03 3.08 3.74
CA ASN A 145 42.63 2.91 5.08
C ASN A 145 42.28 1.58 5.76
N LEU A 146 42.12 0.48 4.99
CA LEU A 146 41.84 -0.84 5.56
C LEU A 146 42.99 -1.39 6.43
N ILE A 147 44.18 -0.83 6.37
CA ILE A 147 45.31 -1.25 7.23
C ILE A 147 45.08 -0.81 8.69
N PHE A 148 44.38 0.31 8.90
CA PHE A 148 44.17 0.90 10.21
C PHE A 148 42.79 0.63 10.74
N GLN A 149 42.62 -0.35 11.61
CA GLN A 149 41.33 -0.75 12.20
C GLN A 149 40.54 0.41 12.83
N ASN A 150 41.21 1.38 13.44
CA ASN A 150 40.59 2.53 14.11
C ASN A 150 40.07 3.59 13.10
N GLU A 151 40.47 3.53 11.84
CA GLU A 151 40.11 4.50 10.79
C GLU A 151 39.02 3.98 9.85
N ILE A 152 38.44 2.82 10.15
CA ILE A 152 37.35 2.25 9.38
C ILE A 152 36.18 3.22 9.38
N LYS A 153 35.64 3.53 8.20
CA LYS A 153 34.47 4.38 8.01
C LYS A 153 33.32 3.57 7.40
N ILE A 154 32.17 3.63 8.03
CA ILE A 154 30.95 3.03 7.50
C ILE A 154 30.48 3.84 6.29
N LYS A 155 30.06 3.15 5.23
CA LYS A 155 29.49 3.74 4.01
C LYS A 155 28.02 3.43 3.83
N ASP A 156 27.64 2.18 4.02
CA ASP A 156 26.25 1.72 3.85
C ASP A 156 25.96 0.68 4.93
N ILE A 157 24.71 0.64 5.39
CA ILE A 157 24.22 -0.35 6.34
C ILE A 157 23.02 -1.05 5.71
N ILE A 158 23.01 -2.37 5.77
CA ILE A 158 21.88 -3.17 5.32
C ILE A 158 21.34 -3.98 6.49
N PHE A 159 20.06 -3.80 6.78
CA PHE A 159 19.28 -4.69 7.63
C PHE A 159 18.54 -5.69 6.74
N ASN A 160 18.69 -6.96 7.03
CA ASN A 160 18.08 -8.03 6.25
C ASN A 160 17.35 -9.01 7.17
N ASN A 161 16.16 -9.43 6.75
CA ASN A 161 15.32 -10.36 7.51
C ASN A 161 15.01 -9.89 8.95
N MET A 162 14.82 -8.57 9.13
CA MET A 162 14.48 -8.00 10.44
C MET A 162 12.97 -7.95 10.64
N ASN A 163 12.56 -8.10 11.89
CA ASN A 163 11.19 -7.85 12.31
C ASN A 163 11.17 -6.67 13.27
N PHE A 164 10.49 -5.61 12.94
CA PHE A 164 10.39 -4.40 13.75
C PHE A 164 9.02 -4.35 14.41
N ASN A 165 8.98 -4.30 15.74
CA ASN A 165 7.72 -4.08 16.46
C ASN A 165 7.55 -2.58 16.67
N LEU A 166 6.54 -1.99 16.05
CA LEU A 166 6.18 -0.59 16.22
C LEU A 166 5.06 -0.48 17.25
N ASN A 167 5.43 -0.16 18.48
CA ASN A 167 4.51 0.13 19.56
C ASN A 167 4.78 1.54 20.11
N LYS A 168 4.02 1.95 21.13
CA LYS A 168 4.18 3.26 21.75
C LYS A 168 5.60 3.50 22.32
N GLU A 169 6.27 2.43 22.77
CA GLU A 169 7.61 2.50 23.38
C GLU A 169 8.70 2.68 22.29
N ASN A 170 8.55 2.02 21.15
CA ASN A 170 9.54 2.00 20.06
C ASN A 170 9.27 3.06 18.98
N TYR A 171 8.19 3.82 19.08
CA TYR A 171 7.86 4.87 18.11
C TYR A 171 8.99 5.89 17.93
N ASN A 172 9.68 6.24 19.01
CA ASN A 172 10.80 7.18 18.99
C ASN A 172 11.95 6.71 18.10
N PHE A 173 12.21 5.40 18.01
CA PHE A 173 13.23 4.83 17.12
C PHE A 173 12.97 5.19 15.64
N PHE A 174 11.75 4.94 15.16
CA PHE A 174 11.41 5.26 13.77
C PHE A 174 11.37 6.76 13.51
N ARG A 175 10.94 7.54 14.49
CA ARG A 175 10.98 8.99 14.43
C ARG A 175 12.42 9.50 14.31
N GLU A 176 13.34 9.00 15.12
CA GLU A 176 14.77 9.36 15.06
C GLU A 176 15.38 8.97 13.70
N LEU A 177 15.03 7.79 13.17
CA LEU A 177 15.44 7.39 11.81
C LEU A 177 14.98 8.42 10.75
N LEU A 178 13.74 8.89 10.84
CA LEU A 178 13.19 9.86 9.88
C LEU A 178 13.86 11.24 9.97
N ILE A 179 14.29 11.64 11.16
CA ILE A 179 14.90 12.96 11.43
C ILE A 179 16.40 12.98 11.11
N ASN A 180 17.05 11.81 11.08
CA ASN A 180 18.49 11.70 10.87
C ASN A 180 18.92 12.23 9.50
N ASP A 181 20.18 12.66 9.45
CA ASP A 181 20.85 13.05 8.21
C ASP A 181 21.67 11.89 7.66
N PHE A 182 21.32 11.43 6.46
CA PHE A 182 21.98 10.33 5.77
C PHE A 182 23.11 10.78 4.82
N SER A 183 23.67 11.97 5.03
CA SER A 183 24.77 12.48 4.19
C SER A 183 26.07 11.68 4.33
N LYS A 184 26.25 10.97 5.45
CA LYS A 184 27.48 10.21 5.72
C LYS A 184 27.43 8.77 5.23
N PHE A 185 26.28 8.13 5.29
CA PHE A 185 26.08 6.75 4.84
C PHE A 185 24.60 6.51 4.47
N SER A 186 24.33 5.48 3.69
CA SER A 186 22.96 5.07 3.40
C SER A 186 22.51 3.91 4.29
N LEU A 187 21.22 3.87 4.59
CA LEU A 187 20.56 2.77 5.29
C LEU A 187 19.66 2.02 4.31
N ILE A 188 19.77 0.71 4.27
CA ILE A 188 18.94 -0.16 3.43
C ILE A 188 18.30 -1.22 4.33
N ILE A 189 17.00 -1.43 4.18
CA ILE A 189 16.26 -2.51 4.85
C ILE A 189 15.70 -3.41 3.76
N LYS A 190 15.88 -4.74 3.89
CA LYS A 190 15.43 -5.73 2.92
C LYS A 190 14.71 -6.88 3.62
N ASN A 191 13.72 -7.45 2.92
CA ASN A 191 13.05 -8.69 3.35
C ASN A 191 12.60 -8.66 4.82
N SER A 192 12.07 -7.54 5.27
CA SER A 192 11.81 -7.26 6.68
C SER A 192 10.33 -6.97 6.90
N ASN A 193 9.88 -7.01 8.15
CA ASN A 193 8.49 -6.70 8.48
C ASN A 193 8.43 -5.63 9.57
N ILE A 194 7.41 -4.78 9.51
CA ILE A 194 7.02 -3.89 10.61
C ILE A 194 5.68 -4.40 11.13
N PHE A 195 5.65 -4.81 12.38
CA PHE A 195 4.46 -5.19 13.10
C PHE A 195 3.95 -3.97 13.86
N PHE A 196 2.76 -3.52 13.53
CA PHE A 196 2.10 -2.43 14.23
C PHE A 196 1.25 -3.02 15.34
N ASN A 197 1.61 -2.73 16.58
CA ASN A 197 0.97 -3.31 17.75
C ASN A 197 0.11 -2.28 18.47
N ASN A 198 -1.00 -2.74 19.09
CA ASN A 198 -1.80 -1.95 20.02
C ASN A 198 -1.09 -1.83 21.39
N LYS A 199 -1.78 -1.23 22.37
CA LYS A 199 -1.24 -1.11 23.75
C LYS A 199 -1.11 -2.46 24.46
N GLU A 200 -1.86 -3.46 24.02
CA GLU A 200 -1.91 -4.81 24.57
C GLU A 200 -0.93 -5.75 23.87
N ASN A 201 -0.10 -5.21 22.95
CA ASN A 201 0.84 -5.93 22.08
C ASN A 201 0.20 -6.85 21.04
N ASP A 202 -1.11 -6.73 20.77
CA ASP A 202 -1.72 -7.43 19.66
C ASP A 202 -1.30 -6.80 18.33
N VAL A 203 -1.01 -7.62 17.33
CA VAL A 203 -0.64 -7.16 16.00
C VAL A 203 -1.88 -6.66 15.26
N LEU A 204 -1.90 -5.36 14.95
CA LEU A 204 -2.98 -4.71 14.22
C LEU A 204 -2.87 -4.97 12.72
N PHE A 205 -1.67 -4.78 12.20
CA PHE A 205 -1.33 -5.07 10.81
C PHE A 205 0.19 -5.21 10.65
N ILE A 206 0.57 -5.83 9.55
CA ILE A 206 1.97 -6.07 9.18
C ILE A 206 2.26 -5.30 7.90
N ASN A 207 3.32 -4.48 7.92
CA ASN A 207 3.89 -3.88 6.73
C ASN A 207 5.14 -4.64 6.33
N LYS A 208 5.09 -5.38 5.23
CA LYS A 208 6.22 -6.11 4.69
C LYS A 208 7.09 -5.16 3.87
N ILE A 209 8.37 -5.10 4.18
CA ILE A 209 9.37 -4.33 3.47
C ILE A 209 10.12 -5.26 2.53
N ASN A 210 9.91 -5.13 1.22
CA ASN A 210 10.73 -5.83 0.24
C ASN A 210 12.10 -5.15 0.14
N GLN A 211 12.08 -3.83 -0.04
CA GLN A 211 13.28 -3.00 -0.02
C GLN A 211 12.91 -1.58 0.41
N LEU A 212 13.68 -1.05 1.35
CA LEU A 212 13.63 0.34 1.76
C LEU A 212 15.05 0.90 1.75
N LYS A 213 15.24 2.09 1.22
CA LYS A 213 16.53 2.76 1.15
C LYS A 213 16.39 4.20 1.65
N TYR A 214 17.21 4.56 2.62
CA TYR A 214 17.45 5.91 3.08
C TYR A 214 18.81 6.38 2.60
N PHE A 215 18.87 7.56 1.94
CA PHE A 215 20.12 8.14 1.46
C PHE A 215 19.99 9.65 1.29
N TYR A 216 21.12 10.34 1.22
CA TYR A 216 21.17 11.77 0.95
C TYR A 216 21.48 12.03 -0.52
N ASP A 217 20.68 12.87 -1.15
CA ASP A 217 20.91 13.34 -2.52
C ASP A 217 21.71 14.66 -2.48
N PHE A 218 23.01 14.56 -2.73
CA PHE A 218 23.90 15.73 -2.74
C PHE A 218 23.58 16.75 -3.84
N LYS A 219 22.89 16.35 -4.90
CA LYS A 219 22.52 17.27 -5.99
C LYS A 219 21.38 18.19 -5.57
N ASN A 220 20.37 17.64 -4.90
CA ASN A 220 19.18 18.37 -4.49
C ASN A 220 19.21 18.78 -3.01
N LEU A 221 20.24 18.37 -2.25
CA LEU A 221 20.40 18.61 -0.82
C LEU A 221 19.21 18.11 0.01
N GLU A 222 18.76 16.88 -0.28
CA GLU A 222 17.58 16.28 0.32
C GLU A 222 17.88 14.90 0.89
N ASN A 223 17.26 14.57 2.02
CA ASN A 223 17.17 13.19 2.47
C ASN A 223 16.04 12.49 1.70
N ILE A 224 16.33 11.34 1.11
CA ILE A 224 15.37 10.56 0.34
C ILE A 224 15.17 9.20 0.98
N LEU A 225 13.92 8.87 1.30
CA LEU A 225 13.47 7.51 1.56
C LEU A 225 12.76 6.98 0.31
N SER A 226 13.17 5.82 -0.16
CA SER A 226 12.49 5.09 -1.24
C SER A 226 12.22 3.68 -0.77
N ALA A 227 10.97 3.22 -0.90
CA ALA A 227 10.58 1.91 -0.41
C ALA A 227 9.60 1.21 -1.36
N GLU A 228 9.73 -0.12 -1.43
CA GLU A 228 8.80 -1.05 -2.04
C GLU A 228 8.29 -1.98 -0.95
N ASN A 229 7.04 -1.82 -0.58
CA ASN A 229 6.43 -2.44 0.57
C ASN A 229 5.12 -3.14 0.18
N GLN A 230 4.58 -3.89 1.14
CA GLN A 230 3.27 -4.51 1.01
C GLN A 230 2.52 -4.40 2.35
N ILE A 231 1.26 -3.97 2.29
CA ILE A 231 0.36 -3.91 3.43
C ILE A 231 -0.97 -4.55 3.06
N PHE A 232 -1.54 -5.41 3.91
CA PHE A 232 -2.77 -6.18 3.60
C PHE A 232 -2.72 -6.87 2.23
N ASN A 233 -1.57 -7.46 1.88
CA ASN A 233 -1.28 -8.05 0.58
C ASN A 233 -1.34 -7.09 -0.62
N ILE A 234 -1.45 -5.79 -0.39
CA ILE A 234 -1.43 -4.76 -1.44
C ILE A 234 -0.01 -4.21 -1.56
N PRO A 235 0.67 -4.39 -2.70
CA PRO A 235 1.98 -3.80 -2.93
C PRO A 235 1.86 -2.27 -3.13
N TYR A 236 2.80 -1.53 -2.57
CA TYR A 236 2.89 -0.11 -2.76
C TYR A 236 4.34 0.38 -2.79
N LYS A 237 4.57 1.50 -3.47
CA LYS A 237 5.83 2.21 -3.49
C LYS A 237 5.68 3.52 -2.74
N LEU A 238 6.67 3.82 -1.92
CA LEU A 238 6.76 5.07 -1.16
C LEU A 238 8.06 5.78 -1.55
N LYS A 239 7.95 7.07 -1.86
CA LYS A 239 9.10 7.96 -1.97
C LYS A 239 8.85 9.19 -1.12
N LEU A 240 9.70 9.42 -0.13
CA LEU A 240 9.67 10.60 0.73
C LEU A 240 10.93 11.42 0.49
N ARG A 241 10.79 12.73 0.35
CA ARG A 241 11.88 13.69 0.19
C ARG A 241 11.74 14.74 1.29
N ASP A 242 12.75 14.87 2.12
CA ASP A 242 12.81 15.90 3.15
C ASP A 242 13.88 16.93 2.78
N ASN A 243 13.40 18.13 2.44
CA ASN A 243 14.24 19.28 2.15
C ASN A 243 14.27 20.20 3.38
N LYS A 244 15.32 20.06 4.19
CA LYS A 244 15.48 20.84 5.41
C LYS A 244 15.63 22.35 5.15
N HIS A 245 16.20 22.74 4.02
CA HIS A 245 16.37 24.16 3.65
C HIS A 245 15.03 24.83 3.31
N LYS A 246 14.16 24.09 2.62
CA LYS A 246 12.81 24.56 2.28
C LYS A 246 11.79 24.25 3.37
N LYS A 247 12.20 23.56 4.42
CA LYS A 247 11.31 23.04 5.49
C LYS A 247 10.07 22.35 4.95
N GLN A 248 10.27 21.51 3.94
CA GLN A 248 9.22 20.84 3.20
C GLN A 248 9.48 19.35 3.10
N ILE A 249 8.43 18.57 3.37
CA ILE A 249 8.40 17.13 3.12
C ILE A 249 7.46 16.85 1.96
N ILE A 250 7.95 16.11 0.97
CA ILE A 250 7.14 15.64 -0.17
C ILE A 250 7.11 14.13 -0.10
N SER A 251 5.92 13.55 -0.07
CA SER A 251 5.74 12.10 -0.11
C SER A 251 4.85 11.68 -1.27
N ASP A 252 5.36 10.73 -2.05
CA ASP A 252 4.67 10.06 -3.14
C ASP A 252 4.39 8.61 -2.73
N ILE A 253 3.13 8.20 -2.72
CA ILE A 253 2.71 6.81 -2.48
C ILE A 253 1.97 6.34 -3.73
N SER A 254 2.35 5.20 -4.30
CA SER A 254 1.66 4.61 -5.44
C SER A 254 1.24 3.18 -5.18
N PHE A 255 0.00 2.87 -5.54
CA PHE A 255 -0.61 1.55 -5.57
C PHE A 255 -0.86 1.20 -7.03
N ASP A 256 0.12 0.53 -7.64
CA ASP A 256 0.11 0.30 -9.09
C ASP A 256 -1.08 -0.58 -9.51
N ASP A 257 -1.48 -1.56 -8.70
CA ASP A 257 -2.62 -2.45 -8.95
C ASP A 257 -3.95 -1.70 -9.06
N PHE A 258 -4.07 -0.57 -8.36
CA PHE A 258 -5.26 0.27 -8.38
C PHE A 258 -5.15 1.48 -9.32
N ASN A 259 -4.02 1.67 -9.99
CA ASN A 259 -3.72 2.91 -10.72
C ASN A 259 -3.94 4.17 -9.87
N LEU A 260 -3.55 4.09 -8.59
CA LEU A 260 -3.79 5.10 -7.58
C LEU A 260 -2.46 5.67 -7.09
N LYS A 261 -2.34 7.00 -7.08
CA LYS A 261 -1.18 7.70 -6.55
C LYS A 261 -1.60 8.84 -5.65
N PHE A 262 -0.96 8.93 -4.49
CA PHE A 262 -1.05 10.04 -3.56
C PHE A 262 0.26 10.82 -3.59
N GLN A 263 0.16 12.14 -3.75
CA GLN A 263 1.28 13.06 -3.64
C GLN A 263 0.96 14.03 -2.50
N ASN A 264 1.75 14.02 -1.46
CA ASN A 264 1.58 14.90 -0.32
C ASN A 264 2.71 15.93 -0.29
N TYR A 265 2.35 17.19 -0.11
CA TYR A 265 3.24 18.33 0.09
C TYR A 265 2.97 18.89 1.48
N HIS A 266 3.93 18.82 2.37
CA HIS A 266 3.82 19.28 3.74
C HIS A 266 4.88 20.33 4.06
N ASN A 267 4.45 21.52 4.48
CA ASN A 267 5.31 22.59 4.97
C ASN A 267 5.31 22.58 6.49
N TYR A 268 6.50 22.65 7.10
CA TYR A 268 6.65 22.70 8.54
C TYR A 268 7.40 23.97 9.02
N GLU A 269 7.39 25.01 8.17
CA GLU A 269 8.03 26.30 8.47
C GLU A 269 7.26 27.11 9.50
N ASN A 270 5.93 27.10 9.41
CA ASN A 270 5.04 27.88 10.25
C ASN A 270 4.62 27.16 11.52
N GLN A 271 4.13 27.91 12.53
CA GLN A 271 3.51 27.33 13.72
C GLN A 271 2.28 26.50 13.38
N GLU A 272 1.52 26.91 12.36
CA GLU A 272 0.47 26.11 11.71
C GLU A 272 1.11 25.31 10.58
N LYS A 273 1.21 24.00 10.77
CA LYS A 273 1.68 23.08 9.73
C LYS A 273 0.54 22.87 8.74
N ASP A 274 0.80 23.19 7.49
CA ASP A 274 -0.17 23.04 6.41
C ASP A 274 0.37 22.15 5.28
N GLY A 275 -0.52 21.65 4.47
CA GLY A 275 -0.13 20.84 3.33
C GLY A 275 -1.27 20.62 2.34
N SER A 276 -0.91 19.95 1.24
CA SER A 276 -1.90 19.47 0.28
C SER A 276 -1.65 18.01 -0.08
N VAL A 277 -2.74 17.28 -0.31
CA VAL A 277 -2.71 15.91 -0.81
C VAL A 277 -3.36 15.89 -2.18
N ARG A 278 -2.60 15.49 -3.19
CA ARG A 278 -3.09 15.26 -4.54
C ARG A 278 -3.32 13.78 -4.75
N LEU A 279 -4.56 13.41 -5.01
CA LEU A 279 -4.98 12.08 -5.40
C LEU A 279 -5.00 11.99 -6.94
N ILE A 280 -4.32 11.01 -7.50
CA ILE A 280 -4.32 10.73 -8.92
C ILE A 280 -4.83 9.30 -9.10
N HIS A 281 -5.99 9.16 -9.77
CA HIS A 281 -6.57 7.88 -10.12
C HIS A 281 -6.79 7.82 -11.63
N LYS A 282 -6.07 6.93 -12.31
CA LYS A 282 -6.01 6.91 -13.78
C LYS A 282 -5.57 8.28 -14.30
N GLN A 283 -6.45 9.01 -15.00
CA GLN A 283 -6.18 10.37 -15.53
C GLN A 283 -6.81 11.49 -14.70
N ARG A 284 -7.62 11.15 -13.69
CA ARG A 284 -8.30 12.14 -12.85
C ARG A 284 -7.38 12.58 -11.71
N LYS A 285 -7.37 13.87 -11.43
CA LYS A 285 -6.60 14.49 -10.35
C LYS A 285 -7.55 15.23 -9.42
N SER A 286 -7.39 15.01 -8.13
CA SER A 286 -8.11 15.72 -7.07
C SER A 286 -7.10 16.21 -6.05
N GLU A 287 -7.27 17.40 -5.51
CA GLU A 287 -6.34 17.97 -4.53
C GLU A 287 -7.13 18.46 -3.31
N ALA A 288 -6.73 18.00 -2.14
CA ALA A 288 -7.28 18.43 -0.87
C ALA A 288 -6.20 19.17 -0.07
N PHE A 289 -6.61 20.20 0.64
CA PHE A 289 -5.75 20.95 1.55
C PHE A 289 -6.01 20.52 2.98
N TYR A 290 -4.98 20.55 3.81
CA TYR A 290 -5.12 20.23 5.21
C TYR A 290 -4.26 21.13 6.10
N LYS A 291 -4.71 21.29 7.33
CA LYS A 291 -3.97 21.92 8.42
C LYS A 291 -3.75 20.93 9.53
N VAL A 292 -2.57 20.98 10.15
CA VAL A 292 -2.20 20.09 11.26
C VAL A 292 -2.14 20.89 12.53
N ASN A 293 -3.04 20.61 13.47
CA ASN A 293 -3.08 21.18 14.80
C ASN A 293 -2.78 20.10 15.84
N LYS A 294 -1.62 20.16 16.47
CA LYS A 294 -1.17 19.13 17.44
C LYS A 294 -1.26 17.70 16.85
N ASP A 295 -2.29 16.95 17.28
CA ASP A 295 -2.51 15.54 16.88
C ASP A 295 -3.70 15.38 15.91
N GLN A 296 -4.19 16.50 15.33
CA GLN A 296 -5.36 16.51 14.47
C GLN A 296 -5.03 17.11 13.09
N PHE A 297 -5.46 16.39 12.05
CA PHE A 297 -5.44 16.85 10.66
C PHE A 297 -6.85 17.29 10.26
N ASN A 298 -7.02 18.55 9.87
CA ASN A 298 -8.28 19.08 9.37
C ASN A 298 -8.18 19.19 7.84
N PHE A 299 -9.13 18.60 7.14
CA PHE A 299 -9.17 18.56 5.67
C PHE A 299 -10.29 19.41 5.14
N ASP A 300 -10.02 20.09 4.04
CA ASP A 300 -11.02 20.78 3.22
C ASP A 300 -10.74 20.49 1.74
N TYR A 301 -11.75 19.98 1.07
CA TYR A 301 -11.70 19.71 -0.35
C TYR A 301 -12.93 20.31 -1.03
N SER A 302 -12.72 21.09 -2.09
CA SER A 302 -13.79 21.60 -2.94
C SER A 302 -13.38 21.49 -4.39
N ASP A 303 -14.15 20.75 -5.20
CA ASP A 303 -14.00 20.72 -6.65
C ASP A 303 -15.06 21.61 -7.31
N LYS A 304 -14.60 22.72 -7.87
CA LYS A 304 -15.44 23.65 -8.63
C LYS A 304 -15.34 23.46 -10.15
N SER A 305 -14.42 22.58 -10.60
CA SER A 305 -14.05 22.46 -12.02
C SER A 305 -15.06 21.71 -12.88
N ASN A 306 -15.87 20.87 -12.27
CA ASN A 306 -16.97 20.16 -12.94
C ASN A 306 -18.30 20.67 -12.40
N LYS A 307 -19.34 20.79 -13.22
CA LYS A 307 -20.75 21.10 -12.87
C LYS A 307 -21.31 20.29 -11.66
N GLN A 308 -20.46 19.49 -11.02
CA GLN A 308 -20.66 18.76 -9.80
C GLN A 308 -19.98 19.56 -8.68
N ASN A 309 -20.71 20.47 -8.05
CA ASN A 309 -20.26 21.10 -6.82
C ASN A 309 -20.02 19.99 -5.79
N PHE A 310 -18.77 19.61 -5.60
CA PHE A 310 -18.36 18.62 -4.61
C PHE A 310 -17.61 19.34 -3.50
N LYS A 311 -18.11 19.21 -2.29
CA LYS A 311 -17.43 19.66 -1.06
C LYS A 311 -17.24 18.48 -0.15
N TYR A 312 -16.08 18.38 0.46
CA TYR A 312 -15.76 17.31 1.39
C TYR A 312 -14.83 17.87 2.46
N ASN A 313 -15.24 17.87 3.69
CA ASN A 313 -14.46 18.37 4.81
C ASN A 313 -14.49 17.36 5.96
N GLY A 314 -13.54 17.48 6.87
CA GLY A 314 -13.45 16.59 7.99
C GLY A 314 -12.13 16.67 8.72
N PHE A 315 -11.97 15.78 9.68
CA PHE A 315 -10.71 15.71 10.41
C PHE A 315 -10.31 14.27 10.72
N ILE A 316 -9.02 14.09 10.95
CA ILE A 316 -8.42 12.85 11.47
C ILE A 316 -7.68 13.20 12.75
N SER A 317 -8.07 12.59 13.86
CA SER A 317 -7.33 12.59 15.12
C SER A 317 -6.42 11.36 15.18
N LEU A 318 -5.20 11.53 15.68
CA LEU A 318 -4.23 10.42 15.77
C LEU A 318 -4.20 9.78 17.16
N LYS A 319 -4.78 10.45 18.18
CA LYS A 319 -4.71 9.99 19.58
C LYS A 319 -6.00 10.30 20.35
N PRO A 320 -6.97 9.36 20.44
CA PRO A 320 -7.08 8.09 19.72
C PRO A 320 -7.26 8.30 18.21
N PHE A 321 -7.08 7.24 17.42
CA PHE A 321 -7.39 7.34 16.00
C PHE A 321 -8.91 7.42 15.81
N PHE A 322 -9.34 8.55 15.29
CA PHE A 322 -10.73 8.82 14.97
C PHE A 322 -10.79 9.76 13.77
N SER A 323 -11.70 9.50 12.86
CA SER A 323 -11.93 10.40 11.74
C SER A 323 -13.39 10.63 11.48
N GLU A 324 -13.74 11.87 11.14
CA GLU A 324 -15.06 12.29 10.77
C GLU A 324 -15.01 13.09 9.47
N PHE A 325 -15.87 12.73 8.53
CA PHE A 325 -15.96 13.36 7.23
C PHE A 325 -17.39 13.66 6.85
N LEU A 326 -17.61 14.84 6.29
CA LEU A 326 -18.86 15.31 5.73
C LEU A 326 -18.66 15.67 4.26
N GLY A 327 -19.48 15.07 3.40
CA GLY A 327 -19.46 15.32 1.95
C GLY A 327 -20.80 15.84 1.46
N ASP A 328 -20.77 16.86 0.57
CA ASP A 328 -21.94 17.33 -0.17
C ASP A 328 -21.67 17.20 -1.66
N ILE A 329 -22.46 16.37 -2.35
CA ILE A 329 -22.30 16.05 -3.76
C ILE A 329 -23.61 16.36 -4.49
N ASN A 330 -23.54 17.19 -5.52
CA ASN A 330 -24.74 17.49 -6.29
C ASN A 330 -25.23 16.28 -7.11
N LYS A 331 -24.31 15.53 -7.73
CA LYS A 331 -24.64 14.35 -8.54
C LYS A 331 -23.56 13.29 -8.42
N MET A 332 -23.96 12.03 -8.12
CA MET A 332 -23.06 10.91 -7.95
C MET A 332 -23.53 9.68 -8.75
N SER A 333 -22.59 8.86 -9.24
CA SER A 333 -22.89 7.53 -9.78
C SER A 333 -22.85 6.49 -8.68
N LEU A 334 -23.91 5.68 -8.58
CA LEU A 334 -23.95 4.54 -7.65
C LEU A 334 -23.04 3.38 -8.06
N GLU A 335 -22.52 3.38 -9.29
CA GLU A 335 -21.59 2.35 -9.76
C GLU A 335 -20.34 2.22 -8.89
N ILE A 336 -19.92 3.30 -8.23
CA ILE A 336 -18.78 3.29 -7.30
C ILE A 336 -19.02 2.29 -6.17
N PHE A 337 -20.26 2.14 -5.71
CA PHE A 337 -20.65 1.25 -4.60
C PHE A 337 -21.15 -0.11 -5.07
N LEU A 338 -21.59 -0.24 -6.32
CA LEU A 338 -22.21 -1.45 -6.84
C LEU A 338 -21.30 -2.27 -7.75
N ASN A 339 -20.22 -1.67 -8.28
CA ASN A 339 -19.28 -2.37 -9.16
C ASN A 339 -18.24 -3.13 -8.30
N PRO A 340 -18.17 -4.47 -8.37
CA PRO A 340 -17.21 -5.29 -7.62
C PRO A 340 -15.74 -4.88 -7.84
N ASN A 341 -15.44 -4.34 -9.03
CA ASN A 341 -14.10 -3.88 -9.39
C ASN A 341 -13.83 -2.42 -9.00
N SER A 342 -14.71 -1.79 -8.23
CA SER A 342 -14.44 -0.46 -7.70
C SER A 342 -13.32 -0.51 -6.64
N ILE A 343 -12.50 0.54 -6.58
CA ILE A 343 -11.43 0.64 -5.58
C ILE A 343 -11.98 0.52 -4.16
N LEU A 344 -13.14 1.12 -3.90
CA LEU A 344 -13.76 1.11 -2.58
C LEU A 344 -14.09 -0.31 -2.12
N LEU A 345 -14.75 -1.10 -2.97
CA LEU A 345 -15.11 -2.49 -2.65
C LEU A 345 -13.87 -3.38 -2.54
N GLN A 346 -12.86 -3.16 -3.38
CA GLN A 346 -11.59 -3.86 -3.26
C GLN A 346 -10.89 -3.55 -1.92
N LEU A 347 -10.90 -2.29 -1.47
CA LEU A 347 -10.35 -1.91 -0.16
C LEU A 347 -11.10 -2.58 1.00
N PHE A 348 -12.43 -2.69 0.94
CA PHE A 348 -13.18 -3.42 1.97
C PHE A 348 -12.76 -4.89 2.09
N LYS A 349 -12.47 -5.54 0.96
CA LYS A 349 -12.02 -6.94 0.94
C LYS A 349 -10.61 -7.15 1.51
N THR A 350 -9.77 -6.14 1.56
CA THR A 350 -8.40 -6.29 2.09
C THR A 350 -8.36 -6.49 3.60
N GLY A 351 -9.48 -6.25 4.31
CA GLY A 351 -9.54 -6.28 5.76
C GLY A 351 -8.90 -5.07 6.44
N VAL A 352 -8.42 -4.08 5.68
CA VAL A 352 -7.82 -2.86 6.24
C VAL A 352 -8.76 -2.14 7.20
N PHE A 353 -10.06 -2.19 6.92
CA PHE A 353 -11.09 -1.55 7.73
C PHE A 353 -11.59 -2.40 8.92
N ASN A 354 -11.14 -3.65 9.05
CA ASN A 354 -11.55 -4.54 10.14
C ASN A 354 -10.66 -4.39 11.39
N SER A 355 -9.83 -3.35 11.43
CA SER A 355 -9.00 -3.07 12.61
C SER A 355 -9.83 -2.48 13.75
N LYS A 356 -9.76 -3.08 14.95
CA LYS A 356 -10.44 -2.60 16.16
C LYS A 356 -10.06 -1.17 16.59
N ASN A 357 -8.93 -0.66 16.13
CA ASN A 357 -8.47 0.69 16.45
C ASN A 357 -8.88 1.73 15.41
N LEU A 358 -9.63 1.34 14.40
CA LEU A 358 -10.08 2.23 13.34
C LEU A 358 -11.49 2.68 13.63
N ASN A 359 -11.66 3.97 13.93
CA ASN A 359 -12.96 4.60 14.11
C ASN A 359 -13.13 5.68 13.04
N ILE A 360 -14.05 5.45 12.11
CA ILE A 360 -14.34 6.35 10.99
C ILE A 360 -15.85 6.61 10.96
N SER A 361 -16.23 7.87 10.86
CA SER A 361 -17.59 8.30 10.55
C SER A 361 -17.56 9.12 9.26
N ASN A 362 -18.34 8.72 8.29
CA ASN A 362 -18.40 9.40 6.99
C ASN A 362 -19.83 9.55 6.54
N VAL A 363 -20.30 10.80 6.37
CA VAL A 363 -21.64 11.14 5.92
C VAL A 363 -21.52 11.86 4.57
N ILE A 364 -22.19 11.35 3.55
CA ILE A 364 -22.19 11.95 2.22
C ILE A 364 -23.64 12.27 1.83
N ASN A 365 -23.93 13.54 1.64
CA ASN A 365 -25.20 14.03 1.10
C ASN A 365 -25.11 14.10 -0.42
N VAL A 366 -26.04 13.45 -1.12
CA VAL A 366 -26.10 13.41 -2.57
C VAL A 366 -27.48 13.86 -3.03
N ASN A 367 -27.55 14.99 -3.76
CA ASN A 367 -28.82 15.51 -4.20
C ASN A 367 -29.48 14.65 -5.28
N LYS A 368 -28.68 14.15 -6.25
CA LYS A 368 -29.17 13.36 -7.38
C LYS A 368 -28.22 12.23 -7.72
N THR A 369 -28.74 11.09 -8.17
CA THR A 369 -27.93 10.02 -8.71
C THR A 369 -27.96 10.00 -10.22
N SER A 370 -26.87 9.55 -10.86
CA SER A 370 -26.81 9.45 -12.34
C SER A 370 -27.41 8.15 -12.87
N SER A 371 -27.40 7.11 -12.05
CA SER A 371 -27.81 5.75 -12.46
C SER A 371 -29.32 5.51 -12.32
N LEU A 372 -29.94 6.12 -11.32
CA LEU A 372 -31.39 5.99 -11.03
C LEU A 372 -31.95 7.40 -10.87
N LYS A 373 -32.63 7.90 -11.91
CA LYS A 373 -33.15 9.29 -11.94
C LYS A 373 -34.15 9.59 -10.84
N ASP A 374 -34.89 8.59 -10.42
CA ASP A 374 -35.92 8.71 -9.38
C ASP A 374 -35.34 8.67 -7.95
N LEU A 375 -34.04 8.33 -7.80
CA LEU A 375 -33.37 8.32 -6.51
C LEU A 375 -32.77 9.70 -6.23
N ILE A 376 -33.30 10.37 -5.22
CA ILE A 376 -32.91 11.71 -4.80
C ILE A 376 -32.63 11.76 -3.28
N ASN A 377 -31.99 12.84 -2.83
CA ASN A 377 -31.74 13.11 -1.40
C ASN A 377 -31.04 11.94 -0.68
N LEU A 378 -30.05 11.30 -1.34
CA LEU A 378 -29.31 10.21 -0.72
C LEU A 378 -28.39 10.79 0.38
N VAL A 379 -28.59 10.33 1.60
CA VAL A 379 -27.65 10.51 2.71
C VAL A 379 -27.00 9.16 2.95
N LEU A 380 -25.78 8.99 2.44
CA LEU A 380 -24.98 7.81 2.66
C LEU A 380 -24.23 7.97 3.98
N ASN A 381 -24.55 7.16 4.96
CA ASN A 381 -23.84 7.07 6.22
C ASN A 381 -22.99 5.81 6.24
N PHE A 382 -21.70 5.98 6.47
CA PHE A 382 -20.75 4.89 6.50
C PHE A 382 -19.91 5.01 7.78
N LYS A 383 -19.99 4.01 8.62
CA LYS A 383 -19.28 4.00 9.90
C LYS A 383 -18.42 2.77 10.06
N ILE A 384 -17.22 2.95 10.58
CA ILE A 384 -16.34 1.88 11.03
C ILE A 384 -16.13 2.07 12.53
N SER A 385 -16.39 1.04 13.31
CA SER A 385 -16.21 1.04 14.76
C SER A 385 -15.86 -0.38 15.21
N ASP A 386 -14.79 -0.51 15.99
CA ASP A 386 -14.35 -1.80 16.53
C ASP A 386 -14.16 -2.92 15.49
N GLY A 387 -13.75 -2.55 14.28
CA GLY A 387 -13.57 -3.49 13.18
C GLY A 387 -14.86 -3.90 12.46
N LEU A 388 -15.99 -3.33 12.83
CA LEU A 388 -17.28 -3.52 12.16
C LEU A 388 -17.56 -2.36 11.23
N ILE A 389 -18.13 -2.67 10.08
CA ILE A 389 -18.48 -1.68 9.05
C ILE A 389 -20.00 -1.68 8.92
N ASP A 390 -20.61 -0.55 9.15
CA ASP A 390 -22.06 -0.39 9.01
C ASP A 390 -22.46 0.79 8.11
N LEU A 391 -23.66 0.70 7.56
CA LEU A 391 -24.33 1.70 6.74
C LEU A 391 -25.61 2.21 7.41
N ASN A 392 -25.72 2.04 8.72
CA ASN A 392 -26.90 2.46 9.47
C ASN A 392 -27.20 3.94 9.25
N GLU A 393 -28.49 4.31 9.30
CA GLU A 393 -28.98 5.65 9.02
C GLU A 393 -28.78 6.15 7.56
N THR A 394 -28.30 5.28 6.65
CA THR A 394 -28.35 5.58 5.21
C THR A 394 -29.80 5.67 4.77
N LYS A 395 -30.15 6.77 4.11
CA LYS A 395 -31.50 7.04 3.63
C LYS A 395 -31.52 7.73 2.28
N PHE A 396 -32.59 7.50 1.53
CA PHE A 396 -32.82 8.14 0.25
C PHE A 396 -34.30 8.13 -0.09
N SER A 397 -34.71 9.01 -1.00
CA SER A 397 -36.09 9.07 -1.46
C SER A 397 -36.21 8.56 -2.90
N LEU A 398 -37.27 7.85 -3.19
CA LEU A 398 -37.70 7.52 -4.54
C LEU A 398 -38.70 8.60 -4.98
N SER A 399 -38.21 9.65 -5.62
CA SER A 399 -38.99 10.86 -5.91
C SER A 399 -39.74 11.37 -4.68
N ASP A 400 -41.04 11.60 -4.75
CA ASP A 400 -41.89 12.03 -3.68
C ASP A 400 -42.83 10.91 -3.12
N TYR A 401 -42.71 9.67 -3.66
CA TYR A 401 -43.64 8.59 -3.35
C TYR A 401 -43.14 7.60 -2.30
N ALA A 402 -41.85 7.51 -2.02
CA ALA A 402 -41.36 6.64 -0.97
C ALA A 402 -39.99 7.09 -0.43
N ASP A 403 -39.78 6.89 0.86
CA ASP A 403 -38.51 7.08 1.55
C ASP A 403 -37.97 5.73 2.01
N ILE A 404 -36.68 5.52 1.80
CA ILE A 404 -36.00 4.27 2.11
C ILE A 404 -34.94 4.55 3.17
N LYS A 405 -34.88 3.71 4.21
CA LYS A 405 -33.90 3.75 5.28
C LYS A 405 -33.23 2.39 5.44
N ILE A 406 -31.92 2.39 5.67
CA ILE A 406 -31.11 1.22 6.02
C ILE A 406 -30.84 1.23 7.52
N SER A 407 -31.06 0.11 8.19
CA SER A 407 -30.74 -0.12 9.59
C SER A 407 -30.20 -1.52 9.81
N ASP A 408 -29.70 -1.80 11.01
CA ASP A 408 -29.17 -3.11 11.42
C ASP A 408 -28.21 -3.70 10.36
N SER A 409 -27.35 -2.84 9.81
CA SER A 409 -26.48 -3.19 8.68
C SER A 409 -25.11 -3.63 9.15
N LEU A 410 -24.56 -4.63 8.44
CA LEU A 410 -23.20 -5.13 8.61
C LEU A 410 -22.60 -5.45 7.25
N LEU A 411 -21.47 -4.85 6.96
CA LEU A 411 -20.68 -5.15 5.76
C LEU A 411 -19.47 -5.98 6.17
N TYR A 412 -19.33 -7.19 5.63
CA TYR A 412 -18.28 -8.14 6.00
C TYR A 412 -17.84 -8.99 4.81
N THR A 413 -16.71 -9.68 4.97
CA THR A 413 -16.17 -10.58 3.96
C THR A 413 -16.37 -12.03 4.40
N ASN A 414 -16.98 -12.86 3.56
CA ASN A 414 -17.12 -14.30 3.74
C ASN A 414 -16.63 -15.02 2.49
N GLU A 415 -15.69 -15.97 2.62
CA GLU A 415 -15.13 -16.75 1.51
C GLU A 415 -14.71 -15.89 0.29
N ASN A 416 -14.04 -14.76 0.55
CA ASN A 416 -13.64 -13.74 -0.44
C ASN A 416 -14.80 -12.96 -1.10
N ASN A 417 -16.04 -13.19 -0.71
CA ASN A 417 -17.18 -12.39 -1.14
C ASN A 417 -17.45 -11.26 -0.14
N LEU A 418 -17.69 -10.06 -0.63
CA LEU A 418 -18.15 -8.93 0.20
C LEU A 418 -19.67 -9.01 0.29
N ILE A 419 -20.17 -9.04 1.53
CA ILE A 419 -21.60 -9.23 1.82
C ILE A 419 -22.10 -8.07 2.68
N LEU A 420 -23.26 -7.53 2.35
CA LEU A 420 -24.02 -6.60 3.14
C LEU A 420 -25.28 -7.29 3.67
N ASP A 421 -25.37 -7.45 4.98
CA ASP A 421 -26.62 -7.75 5.67
C ASP A 421 -27.24 -6.46 6.17
N SER A 422 -28.52 -6.26 6.00
CA SER A 422 -29.20 -5.05 6.45
C SER A 422 -30.72 -5.22 6.52
N LYS A 423 -31.34 -4.42 7.35
CA LYS A 423 -32.79 -4.23 7.37
C LYS A 423 -33.14 -2.99 6.54
N ILE A 424 -34.02 -3.16 5.58
CA ILE A 424 -34.54 -2.09 4.74
C ILE A 424 -35.96 -1.74 5.18
N THR A 425 -36.21 -0.47 5.39
CA THR A 425 -37.54 0.07 5.67
C THR A 425 -37.90 1.05 4.57
N ILE A 426 -39.04 0.82 3.91
CA ILE A 426 -39.62 1.67 2.89
C ILE A 426 -40.86 2.31 3.48
N SER A 427 -40.88 3.62 3.66
CA SER A 427 -42.07 4.40 4.03
C SER A 427 -42.71 4.91 2.76
N VAL A 428 -43.95 4.54 2.51
CA VAL A 428 -44.67 4.89 1.30
C VAL A 428 -45.51 6.16 1.57
N ASN A 429 -45.18 7.24 0.86
CA ASN A 429 -45.87 8.51 0.96
C ASN A 429 -47.06 8.61 0.01
N ARG A 430 -46.91 7.99 -1.19
CA ARG A 430 -47.90 8.05 -2.28
C ARG A 430 -47.98 6.71 -3.01
N SER A 431 -48.79 5.80 -2.47
CA SER A 431 -48.99 4.45 -3.06
C SER A 431 -49.58 4.52 -4.46
N ASP A 432 -50.44 5.50 -4.76
CA ASP A 432 -51.06 5.72 -6.06
C ASP A 432 -50.00 5.99 -7.18
N GLU A 433 -48.97 6.74 -6.90
CA GLU A 433 -47.89 7.01 -7.84
C GLU A 433 -47.01 5.77 -8.08
N ILE A 434 -46.76 4.94 -7.07
CA ILE A 434 -46.09 3.65 -7.22
C ILE A 434 -46.89 2.78 -8.18
N TYR A 435 -48.18 2.65 -7.99
CA TYR A 435 -49.09 1.85 -8.84
C TYR A 435 -49.16 2.37 -10.27
N LYS A 436 -49.13 3.70 -10.47
CA LYS A 436 -49.04 4.28 -11.83
C LYS A 436 -47.71 3.95 -12.48
N ASN A 437 -46.60 4.14 -11.80
CA ASN A 437 -45.26 3.88 -12.33
C ASN A 437 -45.07 2.42 -12.76
N PHE A 438 -45.58 1.49 -11.97
CA PHE A 438 -45.49 0.05 -12.27
C PHE A 438 -46.69 -0.48 -13.01
N GLN A 439 -47.66 0.39 -13.40
CA GLN A 439 -48.88 0.02 -14.13
C GLN A 439 -49.61 -1.15 -13.46
N THR A 440 -49.74 -1.09 -12.14
CA THR A 440 -50.44 -2.11 -11.35
C THR A 440 -51.93 -2.10 -11.66
N PRO A 441 -52.55 -3.26 -11.91
CA PRO A 441 -54.00 -3.36 -12.10
C PRO A 441 -54.77 -2.84 -10.91
N ARG A 442 -55.94 -2.22 -11.17
CA ARG A 442 -56.70 -1.54 -10.11
C ARG A 442 -57.12 -2.47 -8.96
N ASN A 443 -57.44 -3.73 -9.27
CA ASN A 443 -57.82 -4.75 -8.29
C ASN A 443 -56.67 -5.23 -7.36
N TYR A 444 -55.42 -4.81 -7.61
CA TYR A 444 -54.25 -5.15 -6.76
C TYR A 444 -53.69 -3.94 -6.05
N ARG A 445 -54.42 -2.82 -6.01
CA ARG A 445 -54.01 -1.57 -5.39
C ARG A 445 -54.59 -1.45 -4.00
N ASN A 446 -53.83 -1.88 -3.00
CA ASN A 446 -54.14 -1.63 -1.62
C ASN A 446 -53.33 -0.44 -1.12
N ASP A 447 -53.85 0.31 -0.10
CA ASP A 447 -53.07 1.36 0.52
C ASP A 447 -51.97 0.70 1.35
N ILE A 448 -50.70 0.98 0.97
CA ILE A 448 -49.52 0.46 1.64
C ILE A 448 -48.77 1.66 2.22
N LYS A 449 -48.48 1.63 3.52
CA LYS A 449 -47.78 2.70 4.24
C LYS A 449 -46.31 2.37 4.49
N LYS A 450 -46.02 1.09 4.77
CA LYS A 450 -44.70 0.67 5.19
C LYS A 450 -44.37 -0.72 4.65
N VAL A 451 -43.14 -0.90 4.14
CA VAL A 451 -42.58 -2.22 3.79
C VAL A 451 -41.25 -2.39 4.48
N GLU A 452 -41.06 -3.50 5.17
CA GLU A 452 -39.77 -3.85 5.82
C GLU A 452 -39.34 -5.22 5.35
N PHE A 453 -38.01 -5.41 5.14
CA PHE A 453 -37.44 -6.69 4.84
C PHE A 453 -35.95 -6.73 5.23
N ASN A 454 -35.43 -7.92 5.42
CA ASN A 454 -34.02 -8.18 5.57
C ASN A 454 -33.40 -8.41 4.18
N LEU A 455 -32.30 -7.71 3.90
CA LEU A 455 -31.54 -7.78 2.65
C LEU A 455 -30.18 -8.43 2.93
N ASN A 456 -29.87 -9.50 2.22
CA ASN A 456 -28.50 -10.02 2.10
C ASN A 456 -28.04 -9.76 0.67
N TYR A 457 -27.04 -8.89 0.49
CA TYR A 457 -26.50 -8.53 -0.81
C TYR A 457 -25.05 -8.96 -0.97
N ASN A 458 -24.77 -9.82 -1.95
CA ASN A 458 -23.43 -10.25 -2.31
C ASN A 458 -22.91 -9.37 -3.47
N PHE A 459 -21.92 -8.53 -3.19
CA PHE A 459 -21.36 -7.60 -4.17
C PHE A 459 -20.61 -8.29 -5.29
N ASP A 460 -19.97 -9.44 -5.04
CA ASP A 460 -19.18 -10.16 -6.03
C ASP A 460 -20.04 -10.89 -7.03
N GLN A 461 -21.07 -11.54 -6.54
CA GLN A 461 -22.05 -12.23 -7.36
C GLN A 461 -23.12 -11.29 -7.91
N MET A 462 -23.16 -10.05 -7.40
CA MET A 462 -24.23 -9.07 -7.71
C MET A 462 -25.64 -9.65 -7.48
N THR A 463 -25.81 -10.38 -6.38
CA THR A 463 -27.07 -11.05 -6.05
C THR A 463 -27.63 -10.51 -4.73
N ALA A 464 -28.95 -10.32 -4.69
CA ALA A 464 -29.69 -9.94 -3.50
C ALA A 464 -30.66 -11.07 -3.11
N ASN A 465 -30.74 -11.35 -1.81
CA ASN A 465 -31.78 -12.21 -1.22
C ASN A 465 -32.59 -11.34 -0.26
N LEU A 466 -33.90 -11.47 -0.35
CA LEU A 466 -34.85 -10.75 0.53
C LEU A 466 -35.54 -11.76 1.43
N ASN A 467 -35.59 -11.45 2.73
CA ASN A 467 -36.24 -12.31 3.71
C ASN A 467 -37.10 -11.47 4.66
N ASP A 468 -38.01 -12.10 5.37
CA ASP A 468 -38.84 -11.50 6.44
C ASP A 468 -39.60 -10.25 5.97
N VAL A 469 -40.24 -10.32 4.80
CA VAL A 469 -40.96 -9.20 4.23
C VAL A 469 -42.25 -8.94 5.04
N LYS A 470 -42.37 -7.74 5.59
CA LYS A 470 -43.54 -7.24 6.31
C LYS A 470 -44.13 -6.08 5.52
N ILE A 471 -45.44 -6.10 5.37
CA ILE A 471 -46.20 -4.98 4.79
C ILE A 471 -47.13 -4.48 5.90
N ASP A 472 -47.02 -3.20 6.25
CA ASP A 472 -47.80 -2.56 7.35
C ASP A 472 -47.73 -3.38 8.64
N GLU A 473 -46.47 -3.84 9.00
CA GLU A 473 -46.13 -4.64 10.19
C GLU A 473 -46.61 -6.10 10.17
N ILE A 474 -47.32 -6.53 9.12
CA ILE A 474 -47.83 -7.90 8.98
C ILE A 474 -46.92 -8.70 8.05
N ILE A 475 -46.55 -9.90 8.49
CA ILE A 475 -45.84 -10.85 7.63
C ILE A 475 -46.87 -11.47 6.66
N ASN A 476 -46.61 -11.27 5.37
CA ASN A 476 -47.40 -11.91 4.34
C ASN A 476 -46.58 -13.07 3.72
N GLU A 477 -46.99 -14.32 4.01
CA GLU A 477 -46.28 -15.51 3.60
C GLU A 477 -46.21 -15.68 2.06
N ASP A 478 -47.29 -15.29 1.39
CA ASP A 478 -47.37 -15.42 -0.08
C ASP A 478 -46.46 -14.41 -0.78
N VAL A 479 -46.38 -13.18 -0.25
CA VAL A 479 -45.42 -12.18 -0.74
C VAL A 479 -43.97 -12.60 -0.42
N ASN A 480 -43.73 -13.12 0.78
CA ASN A 480 -42.42 -13.64 1.18
C ASN A 480 -41.97 -14.76 0.20
N LYS A 481 -42.84 -15.74 -0.07
CA LYS A 481 -42.53 -16.81 -0.99
C LYS A 481 -42.15 -16.31 -2.38
N VAL A 482 -42.89 -15.35 -2.94
CA VAL A 482 -42.58 -14.74 -4.23
C VAL A 482 -41.24 -14.03 -4.24
N LEU A 483 -40.89 -13.29 -3.16
CA LEU A 483 -39.68 -12.49 -3.11
C LEU A 483 -38.45 -13.30 -2.73
N THR A 484 -38.59 -14.34 -1.90
CA THR A 484 -37.45 -15.20 -1.49
C THR A 484 -37.03 -16.21 -2.56
N GLU A 485 -37.99 -16.67 -3.40
CA GLU A 485 -37.68 -17.59 -4.52
C GLU A 485 -36.86 -16.91 -5.65
N ILE A 486 -36.71 -15.59 -5.62
CA ILE A 486 -36.12 -14.83 -6.71
C ILE A 486 -34.70 -14.36 -6.31
N LYS A 487 -33.69 -14.86 -7.01
CA LYS A 487 -32.36 -14.26 -6.96
C LYS A 487 -32.38 -12.97 -7.77
N PHE A 488 -32.31 -11.85 -7.09
CA PHE A 488 -32.19 -10.54 -7.70
C PHE A 488 -30.73 -10.35 -8.17
N THR A 489 -30.51 -10.44 -9.48
CA THR A 489 -29.23 -10.05 -10.06
C THR A 489 -29.29 -8.59 -10.50
N MET A 490 -28.16 -7.88 -10.51
CA MET A 490 -28.10 -6.48 -10.89
C MET A 490 -28.70 -6.22 -12.28
N ASN A 491 -28.46 -7.10 -13.25
CA ASN A 491 -29.05 -7.01 -14.59
C ASN A 491 -30.60 -7.10 -14.57
N ARG A 492 -31.16 -7.89 -13.65
CA ARG A 492 -32.63 -8.02 -13.49
C ARG A 492 -33.20 -6.81 -12.76
N ILE A 493 -32.51 -6.28 -11.74
CA ILE A 493 -32.93 -5.06 -11.00
C ILE A 493 -32.95 -3.84 -11.92
N GLN A 494 -32.00 -3.71 -12.85
CA GLN A 494 -31.98 -2.63 -13.83
C GLN A 494 -33.05 -2.83 -14.95
N ASN A 495 -33.60 -4.01 -15.11
CA ASN A 495 -34.63 -4.27 -16.08
C ASN A 495 -36.01 -3.85 -15.55
N ARG A 496 -36.50 -2.69 -16.00
CA ARG A 496 -37.78 -2.12 -15.58
C ARG A 496 -38.96 -3.06 -15.82
N ILE A 497 -38.96 -3.86 -16.91
CA ILE A 497 -40.02 -4.80 -17.20
C ILE A 497 -40.02 -5.93 -16.18
N TYR A 498 -38.85 -6.43 -15.82
CA TYR A 498 -38.72 -7.48 -14.81
C TYR A 498 -39.22 -7.00 -13.46
N ILE A 499 -38.78 -5.84 -13.00
CA ILE A 499 -39.21 -5.25 -11.71
C ILE A 499 -40.70 -4.99 -11.70
N LYS A 500 -41.28 -4.48 -12.82
CA LYS A 500 -42.72 -4.30 -12.96
C LYS A 500 -43.49 -5.62 -12.80
N LYS A 501 -43.06 -6.69 -13.46
CA LYS A 501 -43.70 -8.02 -13.34
C LYS A 501 -43.66 -8.53 -11.91
N LEU A 502 -42.49 -8.43 -11.27
CA LEU A 502 -42.25 -8.88 -9.90
C LEU A 502 -43.14 -8.14 -8.91
N LEU A 503 -43.13 -6.80 -8.94
CA LEU A 503 -43.95 -6.00 -8.03
C LEU A 503 -45.45 -6.24 -8.25
N ASN A 504 -45.90 -6.36 -9.48
CA ASN A 504 -47.30 -6.67 -9.75
C ASN A 504 -47.70 -8.06 -9.26
N GLN A 505 -46.81 -9.05 -9.31
CA GLN A 505 -47.02 -10.36 -8.71
C GLN A 505 -47.08 -10.28 -7.18
N ALA A 506 -46.15 -9.54 -6.56
CA ALA A 506 -46.18 -9.31 -5.11
C ALA A 506 -47.45 -8.58 -4.67
N PHE A 507 -47.88 -7.51 -5.37
CA PHE A 507 -49.12 -6.81 -5.11
C PHE A 507 -50.36 -7.68 -5.29
N LYS A 508 -50.38 -8.55 -6.31
CA LYS A 508 -51.45 -9.53 -6.49
C LYS A 508 -51.57 -10.47 -5.30
N ASN A 509 -50.46 -10.99 -4.80
CA ASN A 509 -50.44 -11.91 -3.68
C ASN A 509 -50.74 -11.19 -2.34
N TYR A 510 -50.46 -9.89 -2.25
CA TYR A 510 -50.78 -9.07 -1.07
C TYR A 510 -52.28 -8.72 -1.03
N SER A 511 -52.92 -8.50 -2.16
CA SER A 511 -54.32 -8.11 -2.25
C SER A 511 -55.30 -9.28 -2.13
N GLY A 512 -54.81 -10.52 -2.13
CA GLY A 512 -55.63 -11.72 -2.00
C GLY A 512 -56.21 -12.11 -3.34
#